data_a9226688aac912a05b030af62e84ec4f
#
_entry.id   a9226688aac912a05b030af62e84ec4f
#
_cell.length_a   1.000
_cell.length_b   1.000
_cell.length_c   1.000
_cell.angle_alpha   90.00
_cell.angle_beta   90.00
_cell.angle_gamma   90.00
#
_symmetry.space_group_name_H-M   'P 1'
#
loop_
_entity.id
_entity.type
_entity.pdbx_description
1 polymer ?
#
loop_
_entity_poly.entity_id
_entity_poly.type
_entity_poly.pdbx_seq_one_letter_code
_entity_poly.pdbx_strand_id
1 'polypeptide(L)'
;MIEAQKSSIMNPLEERIIYKFRNSLLLAEALTHPSISLERKNYPFDNQRLEFLGDSVIQVSVTEHLFRMFPEFGEGQLTKLRTRIVSRPALRERAVAAALPMT
;
A
#
# COMPACT_ATOMS: atom_id res chain seq x y z
N MET A 1 10.32 -27.61 9.97
CA MET A 1 8.98 -27.68 9.40
C MET A 1 8.77 -26.56 8.39
N ILE A 2 8.00 -26.84 7.38
CA ILE A 2 7.87 -25.88 6.27
C ILE A 2 7.29 -24.55 6.69
N GLU A 3 6.35 -24.57 7.63
CA GLU A 3 5.75 -23.35 8.10
C GLU A 3 6.77 -22.43 8.78
N ALA A 4 7.61 -23.02 9.62
CA ALA A 4 8.64 -22.24 10.28
C ALA A 4 9.63 -21.69 9.27
N GLN A 5 9.96 -22.46 8.25
CA GLN A 5 10.85 -21.97 7.20
C GLN A 5 10.24 -20.84 6.43
N LYS A 6 8.95 -20.96 6.09
CA LYS A 6 8.27 -19.88 5.38
C LYS A 6 8.22 -18.61 6.20
N SER A 7 8.00 -18.73 7.49
CA SER A 7 7.92 -17.55 8.34
C SER A 7 9.28 -16.89 8.54
N SER A 8 10.37 -17.64 8.32
CA SER A 8 11.70 -17.05 8.43
C SER A 8 12.18 -16.44 7.12
N ILE A 9 11.52 -16.75 6.01
CA ILE A 9 11.88 -16.21 4.70
C ILE A 9 10.99 -15.03 4.40
N MET A 10 11.61 -13.89 4.21
CA MET A 10 10.86 -12.68 3.90
C MET A 10 10.94 -12.36 2.42
N ASN A 11 9.84 -11.89 1.87
CA ASN A 11 9.81 -11.32 0.54
C ASN A 11 10.71 -10.09 0.51
N PRO A 12 11.39 -9.80 -0.61
CA PRO A 12 12.22 -8.59 -0.69
C PRO A 12 11.50 -7.32 -0.29
N LEU A 13 10.21 -7.21 -0.59
CA LEU A 13 9.42 -6.06 -0.18
C LEU A 13 9.31 -6.00 1.35
N GLU A 14 9.06 -7.15 1.98
CA GLU A 14 8.97 -7.20 3.44
C GLU A 14 10.25 -6.74 4.10
N GLU A 15 11.39 -7.11 3.50
CA GLU A 15 12.68 -6.68 4.04
C GLU A 15 12.84 -5.16 3.96
N ARG A 16 12.39 -4.56 2.86
CA ARG A 16 12.52 -3.12 2.69
C ARG A 16 11.66 -2.34 3.64
N ILE A 17 10.42 -2.79 3.88
CA ILE A 17 9.52 -2.09 4.80
C ILE A 17 9.66 -2.55 6.23
N ILE A 18 10.51 -3.54 6.48
CA ILE A 18 10.78 -4.09 7.82
C ILE A 18 9.48 -4.54 8.47
N TYR A 19 8.71 -5.32 7.74
CA TYR A 19 7.45 -5.85 8.24
C TYR A 19 7.18 -7.20 7.62
N LYS A 20 6.85 -8.17 8.44
CA LYS A 20 6.53 -9.53 8.00
C LYS A 20 5.02 -9.71 8.08
N PHE A 21 4.40 -9.99 6.95
CA PHE A 21 2.96 -10.20 6.90
C PHE A 21 2.58 -11.52 7.57
N ARG A 22 1.55 -11.47 8.41
CA ARG A 22 1.06 -12.68 9.05
C ARG A 22 0.39 -13.61 8.06
N ASN A 23 -0.30 -13.03 7.10
CA ASN A 23 -0.96 -13.77 6.05
C ASN A 23 -0.26 -13.52 4.73
N SER A 24 0.58 -14.46 4.34
CA SER A 24 1.37 -14.31 3.12
C SER A 24 0.49 -14.30 1.87
N LEU A 25 -0.71 -14.86 1.94
CA LEU A 25 -1.64 -14.83 0.81
C LEU A 25 -2.13 -13.41 0.54
N LEU A 26 -2.32 -12.62 1.59
CA LEU A 26 -2.69 -11.21 1.41
C LEU A 26 -1.57 -10.44 0.71
N LEU A 27 -0.34 -10.71 1.09
CA LEU A 27 0.78 -10.05 0.43
C LEU A 27 0.85 -10.47 -1.03
N ALA A 28 0.68 -11.75 -1.31
CA ALA A 28 0.70 -12.25 -2.68
C ALA A 28 -0.42 -11.60 -3.51
N GLU A 29 -1.60 -11.46 -2.92
CA GLU A 29 -2.73 -10.82 -3.59
C GLU A 29 -2.40 -9.35 -3.90
N ALA A 30 -1.82 -8.65 -2.93
CA ALA A 30 -1.46 -7.25 -3.09
C ALA A 30 -0.43 -7.04 -4.22
N LEU A 31 0.43 -8.02 -4.43
CA LEU A 31 1.48 -7.94 -5.45
C LEU A 31 1.05 -8.50 -6.80
N THR A 32 -0.18 -8.97 -6.92
CA THR A 32 -0.67 -9.58 -8.16
C THR A 32 -1.32 -8.52 -9.04
N HIS A 33 -0.78 -8.37 -10.24
CA HIS A 33 -1.31 -7.41 -11.19
C HIS A 33 -2.65 -7.89 -11.76
N PRO A 34 -3.61 -6.99 -12.02
CA PRO A 34 -4.91 -7.40 -12.57
C PRO A 34 -4.86 -8.17 -13.88
N SER A 35 -3.81 -7.98 -14.68
CA SER A 35 -3.70 -8.68 -15.95
C SER A 35 -3.65 -10.20 -15.78
N ILE A 36 -3.16 -10.68 -14.66
CA ILE A 36 -3.11 -12.13 -14.41
C ILE A 36 -4.52 -12.68 -14.24
N SER A 37 -5.38 -11.91 -13.56
CA SER A 37 -6.77 -12.27 -13.37
C SER A 37 -7.50 -12.34 -14.71
N LEU A 38 -7.17 -11.45 -15.64
CA LEU A 38 -7.76 -11.44 -16.97
C LEU A 38 -7.30 -12.63 -17.81
N GLU A 39 -6.04 -13.02 -17.66
CA GLU A 39 -5.49 -14.14 -18.42
C GLU A 39 -5.99 -15.48 -17.89
N ARG A 40 -6.23 -15.56 -16.59
CA ARG A 40 -6.68 -16.78 -15.94
C ARG A 40 -8.07 -16.56 -15.37
N LYS A 41 -9.07 -17.00 -16.10
CA LYS A 41 -10.46 -16.78 -15.70
C LYS A 41 -10.80 -17.27 -14.31
N ASN A 42 -10.07 -18.29 -13.83
CA ASN A 42 -10.32 -18.85 -12.52
C ASN A 42 -9.44 -18.25 -11.43
N TYR A 43 -8.69 -17.21 -11.77
CA TYR A 43 -7.80 -16.58 -10.81
C TYR A 43 -8.53 -15.41 -10.16
N PRO A 44 -9.04 -15.58 -8.93
CA PRO A 44 -9.91 -14.56 -8.33
C PRO A 44 -9.17 -13.47 -7.60
N PHE A 45 -7.85 -13.54 -7.53
CA PHE A 45 -7.07 -12.64 -6.69
C PHE A 45 -6.15 -11.75 -7.50
N ASP A 46 -6.29 -10.44 -7.29
CA ASP A 46 -5.35 -9.45 -7.75
C ASP A 46 -5.38 -8.31 -6.75
N ASN A 47 -4.66 -7.23 -7.06
CA ASN A 47 -4.51 -6.16 -6.09
C ASN A 47 -5.60 -5.09 -6.15
N GLN A 48 -6.59 -5.22 -7.03
CA GLN A 48 -7.59 -4.16 -7.20
C GLN A 48 -8.40 -3.88 -5.95
N ARG A 49 -8.89 -4.93 -5.30
CA ARG A 49 -9.69 -4.74 -4.10
C ARG A 49 -8.84 -4.23 -2.94
N LEU A 50 -7.62 -4.73 -2.82
CA LEU A 50 -6.71 -4.27 -1.78
C LEU A 50 -6.27 -2.84 -2.04
N GLU A 51 -6.10 -2.45 -3.29
CA GLU A 51 -5.80 -1.08 -3.66
C GLU A 51 -6.92 -0.15 -3.24
N PHE A 52 -8.17 -0.56 -3.48
CA PHE A 52 -9.32 0.22 -3.09
C PHE A 52 -9.35 0.44 -1.57
N LEU A 53 -9.15 -0.63 -0.82
CA LEU A 53 -9.14 -0.54 0.64
C LEU A 53 -7.93 0.27 1.12
N GLY A 54 -6.77 0.01 0.54
CA GLY A 54 -5.54 0.70 0.93
C GLY A 54 -5.61 2.19 0.69
N ASP A 55 -6.30 2.61 -0.36
CA ASP A 55 -6.49 4.02 -0.64
C ASP A 55 -7.19 4.71 0.54
N SER A 56 -8.22 4.07 1.09
CA SER A 56 -8.92 4.59 2.26
C SER A 56 -8.02 4.63 3.49
N VAL A 57 -7.19 3.62 3.67
CA VAL A 57 -6.28 3.57 4.81
C VAL A 57 -5.27 4.72 4.72
N ILE A 58 -4.72 4.97 3.54
CA ILE A 58 -3.81 6.08 3.34
C ILE A 58 -4.50 7.40 3.63
N GLN A 59 -5.74 7.56 3.14
CA GLN A 59 -6.50 8.78 3.36
C GLN A 59 -6.69 9.06 4.85
N VAL A 60 -7.08 8.05 5.61
CA VAL A 60 -7.29 8.21 7.05
C VAL A 60 -5.99 8.52 7.75
N SER A 61 -4.93 7.81 7.43
CA SER A 61 -3.63 7.99 8.08
C SER A 61 -3.09 9.39 7.85
N VAL A 62 -3.14 9.86 6.61
CA VAL A 62 -2.67 11.20 6.28
C VAL A 62 -3.54 12.25 6.94
N THR A 63 -4.86 12.03 6.92
CA THR A 63 -5.80 12.98 7.51
C THR A 63 -5.52 13.17 9.00
N GLU A 64 -5.34 12.07 9.73
CA GLU A 64 -5.07 12.15 11.16
C GLU A 64 -3.77 12.88 11.42
N HIS A 65 -2.75 12.56 10.64
CA HIS A 65 -1.44 13.18 10.81
C HIS A 65 -1.50 14.69 10.60
N LEU A 66 -2.16 15.11 9.52
CA LEU A 66 -2.29 16.53 9.21
C LEU A 66 -3.13 17.24 10.24
N PHE A 67 -4.18 16.60 10.71
CA PHE A 67 -5.04 17.16 11.74
C PHE A 67 -4.24 17.49 12.99
N ARG A 68 -3.34 16.62 13.38
CA ARG A 68 -2.50 16.81 14.56
C ARG A 68 -1.39 17.82 14.35
N MET A 69 -0.77 17.79 13.17
CA MET A 69 0.40 18.65 12.92
C MET A 69 0.04 20.09 12.66
N PHE A 70 -1.14 20.33 12.12
CA PHE A 70 -1.53 21.70 11.72
C PHE A 70 -2.84 22.09 12.37
N PRO A 71 -2.85 22.28 13.70
CA PRO A 71 -4.10 22.58 14.41
C PRO A 71 -4.70 23.93 14.03
N GLU A 72 -3.91 24.82 13.43
CA GLU A 72 -4.40 26.14 13.02
C GLU A 72 -4.98 26.14 11.61
N PHE A 73 -4.81 25.05 10.85
CA PHE A 73 -5.32 25.00 9.49
C PHE A 73 -6.82 24.73 9.51
N GLY A 74 -7.55 25.40 8.63
CA GLY A 74 -8.95 25.06 8.40
C GLY A 74 -9.09 23.88 7.47
N GLU A 75 -10.33 23.43 7.31
CA GLU A 75 -10.61 22.25 6.51
C GLU A 75 -10.13 22.40 5.07
N GLY A 76 -10.31 23.55 4.46
CA GLY A 76 -9.88 23.76 3.08
C GLY A 76 -8.39 23.60 2.90
N GLN A 77 -7.61 24.13 3.83
CA GLN A 77 -6.17 24.02 3.79
C GLN A 77 -5.71 22.59 3.98
N LEU A 78 -6.34 21.88 4.92
CA LEU A 78 -6.01 20.48 5.19
C LEU A 78 -6.35 19.63 3.98
N THR A 79 -7.49 19.87 3.34
CA THR A 79 -7.91 19.12 2.17
C THR A 79 -6.94 19.31 1.01
N LYS A 80 -6.50 20.53 0.76
CA LYS A 80 -5.54 20.80 -0.30
C LYS A 80 -4.21 20.09 -0.04
N LEU A 81 -3.75 20.15 1.21
CA LEU A 81 -2.49 19.50 1.56
C LEU A 81 -2.58 18.00 1.42
N ARG A 82 -3.68 17.41 1.89
CA ARG A 82 -3.89 15.98 1.76
C ARG A 82 -3.91 15.56 0.29
N THR A 83 -4.59 16.29 -0.56
CA THR A 83 -4.67 15.98 -1.98
C THR A 83 -3.27 15.95 -2.60
N ARG A 84 -2.41 16.87 -2.22
CA ARG A 84 -1.04 16.88 -2.73
C ARG A 84 -0.26 15.65 -2.29
N ILE A 85 -0.45 15.21 -1.06
CA ILE A 85 0.30 14.11 -0.48
C ILE A 85 -0.16 12.77 -1.05
N VAL A 86 -1.47 12.59 -1.22
CA VAL A 86 -2.01 11.29 -1.63
C VAL A 86 -2.28 11.18 -3.13
N SER A 87 -1.89 12.17 -3.91
CA SER A 87 -2.05 12.08 -5.36
C SER A 87 -1.19 10.93 -5.91
N ARG A 88 -1.63 10.33 -7.02
CA ARG A 88 -0.85 9.25 -7.63
C ARG A 88 0.58 9.65 -7.96
N PRO A 89 0.83 10.82 -8.55
CA PRO A 89 2.20 11.24 -8.79
C PRO A 89 3.04 11.32 -7.53
N ALA A 90 2.47 11.87 -6.45
CA ALA A 90 3.21 12.00 -5.20
C ALA A 90 3.54 10.63 -4.60
N LEU A 91 2.58 9.71 -4.61
CA LEU A 91 2.80 8.36 -4.09
C LEU A 91 3.83 7.62 -4.93
N ARG A 92 3.78 7.79 -6.25
CA ARG A 92 4.74 7.18 -7.15
C ARG A 92 6.16 7.66 -6.85
N GLU A 93 6.30 8.96 -6.67
CA GLU A 93 7.60 9.56 -6.38
C GLU A 93 8.17 9.01 -5.08
N ARG A 94 7.32 8.87 -4.06
CA ARG A 94 7.74 8.29 -2.79
C ARG A 94 8.14 6.83 -2.93
N ALA A 95 7.40 6.07 -3.71
CA ALA A 95 7.72 4.67 -3.94
C ALA A 95 9.06 4.51 -4.64
N VAL A 96 9.33 5.36 -5.62
CA VAL A 96 10.61 5.33 -6.31
C VAL A 96 11.73 5.70 -5.35
N ALA A 97 11.55 6.73 -4.55
CA ALA A 97 12.54 7.16 -3.58
C ALA A 97 12.84 6.07 -2.55
N ALA A 98 11.84 5.27 -2.20
CA ALA A 98 12.02 4.15 -1.29
C ALA A 98 12.54 2.91 -2.00
N ALA A 99 12.75 2.98 -3.31
CA ALA A 99 13.20 1.87 -4.14
C ALA A 99 12.23 0.69 -4.08
N LEU A 100 10.95 0.97 -3.95
CA LEU A 100 9.93 -0.06 -3.98
C LEU A 100 9.56 -0.40 -5.41
N PRO A 101 9.20 -1.68 -5.68
CA PRO A 101 8.74 -2.04 -7.02
C PRO A 101 7.47 -1.27 -7.37
N MET A 102 7.39 -0.85 -8.62
CA MET A 102 6.20 -0.18 -9.13
C MET A 102 5.39 -1.20 -9.92
N THR A 103 4.18 -1.44 -9.49
CA THR A 103 3.31 -2.39 -10.18
C THR A 103 2.12 -1.69 -10.79
#